data_f267c9182b5ad7b09d82512b8b4d73e9
#
_entry.id   f267c9182b5ad7b09d82512b8b4d73e9
#
_cell.length_a   1.000
_cell.length_b   1.000
_cell.length_c   1.000
_cell.angle_alpha   90.00
_cell.angle_beta   90.00
_cell.angle_gamma   90.00
#
_symmetry.space_group_name_H-M   'P 1'
#
loop_
_entity.id
_entity.type
_entity.pdbx_description
1 polymer ?
#
loop_
_entity_poly.entity_id
_entity_poly.type
_entity_poly.pdbx_seq_one_letter_code
_entity_poly.pdbx_strand_id
1 'polypeptide(L)'
;MSRLLPLLVFIGLAVLLFVGVRMNSGKDNSAIASPLIGKPAPALNLPELTMPEQHISVAQLQGKAYVLNVWGSWCVSCRVEHPVITELAKSGALVVGYNYKDSAEDATRWLGEYGNPFALIVQDEDGSAALDWGIYGAPETFVIDANGIVRFKHIGPLTSEIIEKSIRPILGESP
;
A
#
# COMPACT_ATOMS: atom_id res chain seq x y z
N MET A 1 48.44 -30.79 -3.80
CA MET A 1 47.83 -29.43 -3.71
C MET A 1 46.31 -29.62 -3.57
N SER A 2 45.85 -29.14 -2.61
CA SER A 2 44.91 -29.47 -1.57
C SER A 2 43.47 -29.76 -2.06
N ARG A 3 43.03 -30.99 -1.84
CA ARG A 3 41.60 -31.39 -1.94
C ARG A 3 40.69 -30.54 -1.03
N LEU A 4 41.26 -29.76 -0.12
CA LEU A 4 40.58 -28.86 0.80
C LEU A 4 40.30 -27.46 0.22
N LEU A 5 40.94 -27.05 -0.89
CA LEU A 5 40.78 -25.73 -1.49
C LEU A 5 39.33 -25.46 -1.90
N PRO A 6 38.62 -26.38 -2.61
CA PRO A 6 37.24 -26.12 -2.96
C PRO A 6 36.30 -25.99 -1.73
N LEU A 7 36.58 -26.76 -0.67
CA LEU A 7 35.83 -26.66 0.58
C LEU A 7 36.04 -25.31 1.28
N LEU A 8 37.25 -24.82 1.32
CA LEU A 8 37.58 -23.49 1.91
C LEU A 8 36.92 -22.36 1.12
N VAL A 9 36.93 -22.44 -0.24
CA VAL A 9 36.25 -21.47 -1.10
C VAL A 9 34.74 -21.49 -0.87
N PHE A 10 34.15 -22.69 -0.76
CA PHE A 10 32.70 -22.82 -0.49
C PHE A 10 32.31 -22.25 0.87
N ILE A 11 33.08 -22.55 1.93
CA ILE A 11 32.84 -22.00 3.27
C ILE A 11 32.99 -20.47 3.25
N GLY A 12 34.01 -19.94 2.59
CA GLY A 12 34.22 -18.50 2.46
C GLY A 12 33.03 -17.82 1.77
N LEU A 13 32.52 -18.41 0.67
CA LEU A 13 31.37 -17.91 -0.05
C LEU A 13 30.08 -17.98 0.80
N ALA A 14 29.89 -19.08 1.51
CA ALA A 14 28.73 -19.27 2.40
C ALA A 14 28.71 -18.23 3.54
N VAL A 15 29.86 -17.97 4.16
CA VAL A 15 30.01 -16.93 5.19
C VAL A 15 29.75 -15.56 4.63
N LEU A 16 30.29 -15.23 3.45
CA LEU A 16 30.09 -13.95 2.80
C LEU A 16 28.61 -13.71 2.46
N LEU A 17 27.92 -14.73 1.91
CA LEU A 17 26.48 -14.67 1.63
C LEU A 17 25.67 -14.53 2.92
N PHE A 18 26.00 -15.28 3.96
CA PHE A 18 25.30 -15.20 5.25
C PHE A 18 25.43 -13.80 5.88
N VAL A 19 26.65 -13.24 5.87
CA VAL A 19 26.89 -11.88 6.36
C VAL A 19 26.15 -10.86 5.50
N GLY A 20 26.18 -11.00 4.16
CA GLY A 20 25.47 -10.12 3.24
C GLY A 20 23.94 -10.14 3.46
N VAL A 21 23.36 -11.32 3.65
CA VAL A 21 21.93 -11.47 3.97
C VAL A 21 21.61 -10.84 5.33
N ARG A 22 22.44 -11.10 6.36
CA ARG A 22 22.25 -10.50 7.70
C ARG A 22 22.36 -8.98 7.70
N MET A 23 23.30 -8.43 6.95
CA MET A 23 23.47 -6.97 6.83
C MET A 23 22.30 -6.31 6.06
N ASN A 24 21.66 -7.03 5.15
CA ASN A 24 20.53 -6.53 4.38
C ASN A 24 19.17 -6.78 5.05
N SER A 25 19.08 -7.73 5.96
CA SER A 25 17.82 -8.07 6.68
C SER A 25 17.34 -7.00 7.66
N GLY A 26 18.12 -5.96 7.91
CA GLY A 26 17.76 -4.84 8.79
C GLY A 26 17.41 -3.54 8.05
N LYS A 27 17.47 -3.53 6.72
CA LYS A 27 17.00 -2.40 5.93
C LYS A 27 15.58 -2.67 5.53
N ASP A 28 14.65 -1.86 6.04
CA ASP A 28 13.29 -1.78 5.53
C ASP A 28 13.34 -1.43 4.04
N ASN A 29 13.37 -2.46 3.19
CA ASN A 29 13.28 -2.30 1.73
C ASN A 29 11.91 -1.79 1.27
N SER A 30 10.96 -1.62 2.19
CA SER A 30 9.67 -0.97 1.95
C SER A 30 9.78 0.53 1.68
N ALA A 31 10.92 1.14 1.99
CA ALA A 31 11.21 2.55 1.70
C ALA A 31 11.88 2.74 0.32
N ILE A 32 11.33 2.14 -0.74
CA ILE A 32 11.62 2.65 -2.09
C ILE A 32 10.97 4.02 -2.13
N ALA A 33 11.80 5.07 -2.10
CA ALA A 33 11.33 6.44 -2.16
C ALA A 33 10.51 6.59 -3.46
N SER A 34 9.20 6.60 -3.33
CA SER A 34 8.31 6.82 -4.47
C SER A 34 8.63 8.19 -5.07
N PRO A 35 8.78 8.29 -6.39
CA PRO A 35 9.00 9.57 -7.06
C PRO A 35 7.82 10.55 -6.88
N LEU A 36 6.71 10.08 -6.32
CA LEU A 36 5.52 10.90 -6.02
C LEU A 36 5.61 11.63 -4.67
N ILE A 37 6.51 11.23 -3.78
CA ILE A 37 6.64 11.90 -2.48
C ILE A 37 6.97 13.38 -2.68
N GLY A 38 6.16 14.24 -2.04
CA GLY A 38 6.26 15.70 -2.17
C GLY A 38 5.63 16.28 -3.44
N LYS A 39 5.00 15.46 -4.27
CA LYS A 39 4.30 15.89 -5.49
C LYS A 39 2.79 15.80 -5.34
N PRO A 40 2.02 16.52 -6.16
CA PRO A 40 0.58 16.33 -6.24
C PRO A 40 0.24 14.86 -6.55
N ALA A 41 -0.79 14.35 -5.89
CA ALA A 41 -1.33 13.04 -6.17
C ALA A 41 -1.76 12.96 -7.65
N PRO A 42 -1.44 11.88 -8.36
CA PRO A 42 -1.90 11.68 -9.72
C PRO A 42 -3.43 11.77 -9.83
N ALA A 43 -3.90 12.16 -11.00
CA ALA A 43 -5.34 12.21 -11.25
C ALA A 43 -5.98 10.84 -11.04
N LEU A 44 -7.12 10.82 -10.38
CA LEU A 44 -8.04 9.70 -10.36
C LEU A 44 -9.28 10.11 -11.16
N ASN A 45 -9.76 9.24 -12.00
CA ASN A 45 -11.04 9.34 -12.68
C ASN A 45 -11.51 7.91 -12.97
N LEU A 46 -11.84 7.20 -11.90
CA LEU A 46 -12.19 5.78 -11.96
C LEU A 46 -13.63 5.59 -11.47
N PRO A 47 -14.33 4.57 -11.98
CA PRO A 47 -15.67 4.22 -11.50
C PRO A 47 -15.60 3.87 -9.99
N GLU A 48 -16.65 4.25 -9.29
CA GLU A 48 -16.89 3.79 -7.93
C GLU A 48 -17.39 2.34 -7.95
N LEU A 49 -16.84 1.48 -7.09
CA LEU A 49 -17.09 0.04 -7.10
C LEU A 49 -18.59 -0.32 -6.98
N THR A 50 -19.33 0.39 -6.14
CA THR A 50 -20.74 0.10 -5.86
C THR A 50 -21.70 0.91 -6.73
N MET A 51 -21.21 1.96 -7.36
CA MET A 51 -21.96 2.88 -8.23
C MET A 51 -21.15 3.19 -9.50
N PRO A 52 -21.01 2.24 -10.43
CA PRO A 52 -20.11 2.37 -11.58
C PRO A 52 -20.38 3.57 -12.49
N GLU A 53 -21.61 4.10 -12.47
CA GLU A 53 -21.99 5.33 -13.19
C GLU A 53 -21.34 6.60 -12.60
N GLN A 54 -20.87 6.52 -11.36
CA GLN A 54 -20.19 7.62 -10.69
C GLN A 54 -18.69 7.39 -10.76
N HIS A 55 -17.99 8.43 -11.22
CA HIS A 55 -16.53 8.43 -11.20
C HIS A 55 -16.01 9.23 -10.01
N ILE A 56 -15.05 8.65 -9.32
CA ILE A 56 -14.34 9.31 -8.22
C ILE A 56 -13.14 10.05 -8.78
N SER A 57 -13.03 11.31 -8.42
CA SER A 57 -11.91 12.16 -8.79
C SER A 57 -11.18 12.70 -7.56
N VAL A 58 -9.89 13.03 -7.71
CA VAL A 58 -9.09 13.69 -6.67
C VAL A 58 -9.73 15.00 -6.19
N ALA A 59 -10.49 15.69 -7.06
CA ALA A 59 -11.17 16.94 -6.69
C ALA A 59 -12.18 16.75 -5.54
N GLN A 60 -12.82 15.58 -5.43
CA GLN A 60 -13.76 15.27 -4.35
C GLN A 60 -13.08 15.06 -3.00
N LEU A 61 -11.76 14.83 -3.00
CA LEU A 61 -10.94 14.59 -1.82
C LEU A 61 -10.14 15.85 -1.40
N GLN A 62 -10.24 16.93 -2.17
CA GLN A 62 -9.52 18.18 -1.86
C GLN A 62 -9.90 18.74 -0.48
N GLY A 63 -8.91 19.29 0.20
CA GLY A 63 -9.09 19.89 1.53
C GLY A 63 -9.13 18.86 2.67
N LYS A 64 -9.01 17.57 2.37
CA LYS A 64 -8.97 16.48 3.37
C LYS A 64 -7.72 15.66 3.19
N ALA A 65 -7.03 15.37 4.28
CA ALA A 65 -6.00 14.35 4.27
C ALA A 65 -6.66 12.96 4.20
N TYR A 66 -6.09 12.04 3.43
CA TYR A 66 -6.65 10.69 3.27
C TYR A 66 -5.59 9.63 3.05
N VAL A 67 -5.96 8.40 3.32
CA VAL A 67 -5.20 7.20 3.03
C VAL A 67 -5.79 6.53 1.80
N LEU A 68 -4.97 6.29 0.77
CA LEU A 68 -5.33 5.46 -0.39
C LEU A 68 -4.69 4.10 -0.19
N ASN A 69 -5.51 3.08 0.05
CA ASN A 69 -5.06 1.70 0.23
C ASN A 69 -5.37 0.87 -1.00
N VAL A 70 -4.34 0.32 -1.60
CA VAL A 70 -4.42 -0.55 -2.79
C VAL A 70 -4.63 -1.98 -2.36
N TRP A 71 -5.69 -2.60 -2.86
CA TRP A 71 -6.11 -3.94 -2.47
C TRP A 71 -6.78 -4.69 -3.61
N GLY A 72 -6.98 -5.99 -3.42
CA GLY A 72 -7.76 -6.83 -4.31
C GLY A 72 -8.24 -8.08 -3.57
N SER A 73 -9.34 -8.69 -4.03
CA SER A 73 -9.90 -9.91 -3.45
C SER A 73 -8.92 -11.09 -3.50
N TRP A 74 -8.07 -11.11 -4.51
CA TRP A 74 -7.01 -12.11 -4.74
C TRP A 74 -5.80 -11.95 -3.80
N CYS A 75 -5.71 -10.84 -3.06
CA CYS A 75 -4.53 -10.45 -2.30
C CYS A 75 -4.56 -11.01 -0.88
N VAL A 76 -3.81 -12.05 -0.60
CA VAL A 76 -3.74 -12.69 0.74
C VAL A 76 -3.19 -11.72 1.79
N SER A 77 -2.17 -10.94 1.47
CA SER A 77 -1.57 -9.96 2.39
C SER A 77 -2.52 -8.80 2.70
N CYS A 78 -3.41 -8.43 1.77
CA CYS A 78 -4.45 -7.44 2.01
C CYS A 78 -5.44 -7.91 3.09
N ARG A 79 -5.77 -9.21 3.11
CA ARG A 79 -6.60 -9.79 4.17
C ARG A 79 -5.91 -9.74 5.53
N VAL A 80 -4.58 -9.88 5.57
CA VAL A 80 -3.81 -9.78 6.82
C VAL A 80 -3.84 -8.37 7.40
N GLU A 81 -3.73 -7.33 6.55
CA GLU A 81 -3.76 -5.93 7.01
C GLU A 81 -5.17 -5.38 7.23
N HIS A 82 -6.21 -6.01 6.69
CA HIS A 82 -7.58 -5.51 6.71
C HIS A 82 -8.11 -5.10 8.09
N PRO A 83 -7.85 -5.86 9.18
CA PRO A 83 -8.23 -5.44 10.54
C PRO A 83 -7.56 -4.11 10.96
N VAL A 84 -6.32 -3.89 10.56
CA VAL A 84 -5.56 -2.67 10.89
C VAL A 84 -6.12 -1.47 10.12
N ILE A 85 -6.47 -1.64 8.85
CA ILE A 85 -7.17 -0.63 8.04
C ILE A 85 -8.55 -0.32 8.63
N THR A 86 -9.26 -1.35 9.08
CA THR A 86 -10.58 -1.19 9.70
C THR A 86 -10.51 -0.34 10.98
N GLU A 87 -9.52 -0.57 11.83
CA GLU A 87 -9.31 0.25 13.04
C GLU A 87 -8.90 1.69 12.71
N LEU A 88 -8.07 1.88 11.67
CA LEU A 88 -7.73 3.22 11.19
C LEU A 88 -8.98 3.98 10.70
N ALA A 89 -9.85 3.33 9.93
CA ALA A 89 -11.11 3.95 9.48
C ALA A 89 -12.05 4.27 10.65
N LYS A 90 -12.17 3.37 11.65
CA LYS A 90 -12.98 3.60 12.85
C LYS A 90 -12.46 4.76 13.70
N SER A 91 -11.16 5.06 13.67
CA SER A 91 -10.61 6.22 14.38
C SER A 91 -10.97 7.57 13.75
N GLY A 92 -11.65 7.56 12.59
CA GLY A 92 -12.08 8.77 11.88
C GLY A 92 -11.24 9.14 10.67
N ALA A 93 -10.20 8.36 10.36
CA ALA A 93 -9.39 8.57 9.18
C ALA A 93 -10.20 8.35 7.90
N LEU A 94 -10.04 9.22 6.91
CA LEU A 94 -10.62 9.02 5.59
C LEU A 94 -9.79 7.97 4.83
N VAL A 95 -10.32 6.77 4.71
CA VAL A 95 -9.66 5.68 3.96
C VAL A 95 -10.39 5.46 2.64
N VAL A 96 -9.65 5.57 1.54
CA VAL A 96 -10.10 5.33 0.17
C VAL A 96 -9.53 4.00 -0.30
N GLY A 97 -10.38 3.08 -0.72
CA GLY A 97 -9.96 1.81 -1.31
C GLY A 97 -9.62 2.00 -2.79
N TYR A 98 -8.46 1.51 -3.21
CA TYR A 98 -8.11 1.37 -4.62
C TYR A 98 -8.14 -0.11 -4.97
N ASN A 99 -9.24 -0.55 -5.57
CA ASN A 99 -9.40 -1.94 -5.99
C ASN A 99 -8.65 -2.17 -7.30
N TYR A 100 -7.60 -2.98 -7.24
CA TYR A 100 -6.59 -3.14 -8.29
C TYR A 100 -6.66 -4.51 -8.94
N LYS A 101 -6.83 -4.54 -10.27
CA LYS A 101 -6.86 -5.76 -11.09
C LYS A 101 -7.79 -6.83 -10.51
N ASP A 102 -9.02 -6.43 -10.26
CA ASP A 102 -10.01 -7.25 -9.59
C ASP A 102 -11.38 -7.01 -10.23
N SER A 103 -12.25 -8.02 -10.23
CA SER A 103 -13.62 -7.83 -10.71
C SER A 103 -14.48 -7.18 -9.64
N ALA A 104 -15.47 -6.38 -10.05
CA ALA A 104 -16.43 -5.78 -9.12
C ALA A 104 -17.19 -6.83 -8.31
N GLU A 105 -17.49 -8.00 -8.90
CA GLU A 105 -18.18 -9.11 -8.25
C GLU A 105 -17.32 -9.71 -7.13
N ASP A 106 -16.05 -10.02 -7.40
CA ASP A 106 -15.13 -10.61 -6.42
C ASP A 106 -14.80 -9.63 -5.30
N ALA A 107 -14.55 -8.36 -5.65
CA ALA A 107 -14.31 -7.28 -4.70
C ALA A 107 -15.52 -7.10 -3.75
N THR A 108 -16.74 -7.04 -4.29
CA THR A 108 -17.96 -6.88 -3.49
C THR A 108 -18.19 -8.08 -2.58
N ARG A 109 -17.97 -9.30 -3.07
CA ARG A 109 -18.09 -10.53 -2.27
C ARG A 109 -17.09 -10.52 -1.13
N TRP A 110 -15.83 -10.13 -1.41
CA TRP A 110 -14.78 -10.05 -0.41
C TRP A 110 -15.11 -9.03 0.69
N LEU A 111 -15.60 -7.83 0.32
CA LEU A 111 -16.04 -6.82 1.29
C LEU A 111 -17.25 -7.29 2.11
N GLY A 112 -18.14 -8.08 1.52
CA GLY A 112 -19.26 -8.71 2.24
C GLY A 112 -18.81 -9.72 3.29
N GLU A 113 -17.68 -10.43 3.05
CA GLU A 113 -17.13 -11.42 3.98
C GLU A 113 -16.29 -10.77 5.09
N TYR A 114 -15.45 -9.78 4.76
CA TYR A 114 -14.47 -9.21 5.71
C TYR A 114 -14.88 -7.83 6.25
N GLY A 115 -15.94 -7.23 5.74
CA GLY A 115 -16.39 -5.88 6.08
C GLY A 115 -15.79 -4.82 5.13
N ASN A 116 -16.41 -3.63 5.11
CA ASN A 116 -15.96 -2.51 4.30
C ASN A 116 -15.48 -1.34 5.17
N PRO A 117 -14.16 -1.08 5.25
CA PRO A 117 -13.60 0.04 5.99
C PRO A 117 -13.48 1.32 5.16
N PHE A 118 -13.73 1.25 3.85
CA PHE A 118 -13.48 2.34 2.92
C PHE A 118 -14.67 3.30 2.84
N ALA A 119 -14.37 4.59 2.88
CA ALA A 119 -15.38 5.63 2.66
C ALA A 119 -15.79 5.75 1.19
N LEU A 120 -14.84 5.46 0.28
CA LEU A 120 -15.00 5.42 -1.17
C LEU A 120 -14.12 4.30 -1.71
N ILE A 121 -14.54 3.66 -2.81
CA ILE A 121 -13.73 2.64 -3.47
C ILE A 121 -13.66 2.95 -4.96
N VAL A 122 -12.47 3.21 -5.47
CA VAL A 122 -12.23 3.30 -6.91
C VAL A 122 -11.85 1.94 -7.46
N GLN A 123 -12.38 1.60 -8.63
CA GLN A 123 -12.11 0.33 -9.30
C GLN A 123 -11.23 0.55 -10.53
N ASP A 124 -10.07 -0.12 -10.54
CA ASP A 124 -9.13 -0.18 -11.66
C ASP A 124 -8.97 -1.63 -12.10
N GLU A 125 -9.99 -2.13 -12.82
CA GLU A 125 -10.13 -3.54 -13.17
C GLU A 125 -8.97 -4.04 -14.04
N ASP A 126 -8.53 -3.22 -15.00
CA ASP A 126 -7.41 -3.56 -15.89
C ASP A 126 -6.03 -3.12 -15.35
N GLY A 127 -6.00 -2.28 -14.32
CA GLY A 127 -4.79 -1.76 -13.71
C GLY A 127 -4.12 -0.65 -14.52
N SER A 128 -4.82 -0.02 -15.45
CA SER A 128 -4.25 1.01 -16.32
C SER A 128 -3.92 2.31 -15.59
N ALA A 129 -4.78 2.75 -14.67
CA ALA A 129 -4.57 3.95 -13.90
C ALA A 129 -3.48 3.79 -12.81
N ALA A 130 -3.21 2.55 -12.40
CA ALA A 130 -2.17 2.23 -11.42
C ALA A 130 -0.77 2.65 -11.88
N LEU A 131 -0.52 2.77 -13.19
CA LEU A 131 0.77 3.16 -13.75
C LEU A 131 1.16 4.58 -13.33
N ASP A 132 0.23 5.52 -13.34
CA ASP A 132 0.48 6.92 -12.96
C ASP A 132 0.81 7.04 -11.46
N TRP A 133 0.25 6.17 -10.65
CA TRP A 133 0.52 6.07 -9.21
C TRP A 133 1.79 5.29 -8.89
N GLY A 134 2.40 4.66 -9.90
CA GLY A 134 3.55 3.77 -9.69
C GLY A 134 3.19 2.61 -8.77
N ILE A 135 1.97 2.08 -8.89
CA ILE A 135 1.50 0.90 -8.16
C ILE A 135 2.07 -0.33 -8.86
N TYR A 136 2.73 -1.18 -8.10
CA TYR A 136 3.35 -2.42 -8.60
C TYR A 136 2.57 -3.67 -8.21
N GLY A 137 1.71 -3.56 -7.19
CA GLY A 137 0.94 -4.67 -6.65
C GLY A 137 0.07 -4.26 -5.47
N ALA A 138 -0.40 -5.27 -4.73
CA ALA A 138 -1.15 -5.07 -3.50
C ALA A 138 -0.58 -5.96 -2.39
N PRO A 139 -0.58 -5.49 -1.12
CA PRO A 139 -1.05 -4.17 -0.71
C PRO A 139 0.01 -3.08 -0.90
N GLU A 140 -0.42 -1.90 -1.27
CA GLU A 140 0.34 -0.66 -1.22
C GLU A 140 -0.51 0.43 -0.57
N THR A 141 0.10 1.36 0.14
CA THR A 141 -0.63 2.44 0.80
C THR A 141 0.03 3.77 0.54
N PHE A 142 -0.77 4.76 0.17
CA PHE A 142 -0.36 6.15 0.02
C PHE A 142 -1.06 6.99 1.06
N VAL A 143 -0.39 8.02 1.57
CA VAL A 143 -1.01 9.04 2.41
C VAL A 143 -0.87 10.38 1.72
N ILE A 144 -2.01 11.04 1.54
CA ILE A 144 -2.12 12.31 0.85
C ILE A 144 -2.59 13.34 1.87
N ASP A 145 -1.90 14.48 1.93
CA ASP A 145 -2.30 15.57 2.82
C ASP A 145 -3.50 16.38 2.27
N ALA A 146 -4.01 17.31 3.08
CA ALA A 146 -5.13 18.16 2.71
C ALA A 146 -4.86 19.06 1.50
N ASN A 147 -3.60 19.27 1.13
CA ASN A 147 -3.22 20.01 -0.07
C ASN A 147 -3.14 19.12 -1.31
N GLY A 148 -3.46 17.82 -1.18
CA GLY A 148 -3.38 16.85 -2.28
C GLY A 148 -1.96 16.39 -2.60
N ILE A 149 -1.01 16.55 -1.67
CA ILE A 149 0.39 16.16 -1.86
C ILE A 149 0.61 14.77 -1.26
N VAL A 150 1.25 13.88 -2.02
CA VAL A 150 1.66 12.56 -1.51
C VAL A 150 2.78 12.75 -0.49
N ARG A 151 2.53 12.35 0.75
CA ARG A 151 3.49 12.48 1.86
C ARG A 151 4.14 11.18 2.26
N PHE A 152 3.49 10.06 1.99
CA PHE A 152 4.00 8.75 2.38
C PHE A 152 3.55 7.69 1.37
N LYS A 153 4.41 6.71 1.13
CA LYS A 153 4.09 5.47 0.40
C LYS A 153 4.68 4.29 1.16
N HIS A 154 3.88 3.25 1.33
CA HIS A 154 4.31 1.97 1.87
C HIS A 154 3.98 0.85 0.91
N ILE A 155 4.91 -0.11 0.75
CA ILE A 155 4.73 -1.31 -0.05
C ILE A 155 4.72 -2.50 0.90
N GLY A 156 3.67 -3.28 0.86
CA GLY A 156 3.44 -4.39 1.76
C GLY A 156 2.36 -4.11 2.81
N PRO A 157 2.06 -5.08 3.67
CA PRO A 157 0.98 -4.96 4.64
C PRO A 157 1.29 -3.92 5.72
N LEU A 158 0.30 -3.08 6.00
CA LEU A 158 0.38 -2.12 7.10
C LEU A 158 0.35 -2.83 8.46
N THR A 159 1.09 -2.26 9.39
CA THR A 159 1.05 -2.62 10.81
C THR A 159 0.59 -1.43 11.65
N SER A 160 0.11 -1.69 12.86
CA SER A 160 -0.24 -0.61 13.79
C SER A 160 0.94 0.33 14.05
N GLU A 161 2.16 -0.19 14.09
CA GLU A 161 3.38 0.61 14.27
C GLU A 161 3.59 1.61 13.12
N ILE A 162 3.41 1.18 11.87
CA ILE A 162 3.53 2.05 10.69
C ILE A 162 2.44 3.13 10.72
N ILE A 163 1.22 2.76 11.10
CA ILE A 163 0.11 3.72 11.22
C ILE A 163 0.45 4.81 12.24
N GLU A 164 0.85 4.42 13.44
CA GLU A 164 1.13 5.39 14.51
C GLU A 164 2.33 6.30 14.19
N LYS A 165 3.41 5.71 13.64
CA LYS A 165 4.65 6.47 13.38
C LYS A 165 4.60 7.32 12.12
N SER A 166 3.92 6.85 11.07
CA SER A 166 4.07 7.43 9.73
C SER A 166 2.77 7.99 9.15
N ILE A 167 1.61 7.43 9.50
CA ILE A 167 0.33 7.82 8.88
C ILE A 167 -0.38 8.90 9.70
N ARG A 168 -0.63 8.65 11.00
CA ARG A 168 -1.36 9.60 11.87
C ARG A 168 -0.78 11.01 11.91
N PRO A 169 0.55 11.21 11.97
CA PRO A 169 1.11 12.56 11.94
C PRO A 169 0.77 13.35 10.67
N ILE A 170 0.62 12.66 9.52
CA ILE A 170 0.26 13.29 8.24
C ILE A 170 -1.22 13.62 8.20
N LEU A 171 -2.07 12.78 8.81
CA LEU A 171 -3.52 13.02 8.89
C LEU A 171 -3.88 14.16 9.86
N GLY A 172 -2.91 14.67 10.63
CA GLY A 172 -3.14 15.72 11.64
C GLY A 172 -3.76 15.16 12.94
N GLU A 173 -3.73 13.86 13.12
CA GLU A 173 -4.14 13.20 14.34
C GLU A 173 -2.94 13.16 15.30
N SER A 174 -3.09 13.77 16.49
CA SER A 174 -2.10 13.58 17.57
C SER A 174 -2.24 12.16 18.11
N PRO A 175 -1.11 11.52 18.50
CA PRO A 175 -1.12 10.18 19.08
C PRO A 175 -1.86 10.15 20.43
#